data_b1579621b939f2bfcdf26919675d4eee
#
_entry.id   b1579621b939f2bfcdf26919675d4eee
#
_cell.length_a   1.000
_cell.length_b   1.000
_cell.length_c   1.000
_cell.angle_alpha   90.00
_cell.angle_beta   90.00
_cell.angle_gamma   90.00
#
_symmetry.space_group_name_H-M   'P 1'
#
loop_
_entity.id
_entity.type
_entity.pdbx_description
1 polymer ?
#
loop_
_entity_poly.entity_id
_entity_poly.type
_entity_poly.pdbx_seq_one_letter_code
_entity_poly.pdbx_strand_id
1 'polypeptide(L)'
;ETDKVFFVHAIQAYDLPDKSSKKFPDLNTSLSKTIQEEINSVVTNHFKRNTKTEVITKIENEDAANVILEIIEKENIDIALIGQKYGEDREGRYGHKIATSAQSDLMFIPEQPKLSINNILCAVDFSKDSEKAFKRALDISKVTGAKLTCYYIFDISKSYFPASTQRSSMAIRKQFEKRFNKFLKKFDLTTYDVDGDFEINDKFTSQAKKLYEKAKIIDADLAIIGAKGKTSAVTSLLGNVTETLRKMEKSIPIMIMKNNKRKKNWLSL
;
A
#
# COMPACT_ATOMS: atom_id res chain seq x y z
N GLU A 1 -5.50 20.71 -14.09
CA GLU A 1 -6.37 20.17 -13.01
C GLU A 1 -5.59 20.29 -11.71
N THR A 2 -6.21 20.93 -10.72
CA THR A 2 -5.62 21.03 -9.36
C THR A 2 -5.96 19.75 -8.61
N ASP A 3 -4.94 19.07 -8.08
CA ASP A 3 -5.15 17.90 -7.22
C ASP A 3 -5.91 18.31 -5.95
N LYS A 4 -6.88 17.49 -5.55
CA LYS A 4 -7.60 17.67 -4.29
C LYS A 4 -7.01 16.72 -3.25
N VAL A 5 -6.85 17.23 -2.03
CA VAL A 5 -6.44 16.43 -0.87
C VAL A 5 -7.52 16.52 0.19
N PHE A 6 -7.97 15.37 0.67
CA PHE A 6 -8.95 15.24 1.73
C PHE A 6 -8.26 14.69 2.97
N PHE A 7 -8.46 15.35 4.11
CA PHE A 7 -8.07 14.81 5.41
C PHE A 7 -9.34 14.32 6.10
N VAL A 8 -9.40 13.01 6.35
CA VAL A 8 -10.60 12.35 6.88
C VAL A 8 -10.32 11.80 8.26
N HIS A 9 -11.19 12.15 9.21
CA HIS A 9 -11.20 11.59 10.55
C HIS A 9 -12.61 11.11 10.88
N ALA A 10 -12.77 9.80 11.06
CA ALA A 10 -14.04 9.19 11.41
C ALA A 10 -14.01 8.71 12.87
N ILE A 11 -15.01 9.12 13.64
CA ILE A 11 -15.15 8.77 15.06
C ILE A 11 -16.41 7.95 15.22
N GLN A 12 -16.35 6.86 15.96
CA GLN A 12 -17.53 6.07 16.29
C GLN A 12 -18.22 6.67 17.53
N ALA A 13 -19.53 6.93 17.42
CA ALA A 13 -20.30 7.58 18.49
C ALA A 13 -20.38 6.78 19.81
N TYR A 14 -20.14 5.46 19.77
CA TYR A 14 -20.11 4.64 20.98
C TYR A 14 -18.76 4.73 21.75
N ASP A 15 -17.76 5.34 21.19
CA ASP A 15 -16.54 5.70 21.94
C ASP A 15 -16.80 6.88 22.91
N LEU A 16 -17.95 7.54 22.75
CA LEU A 16 -18.44 8.54 23.71
C LEU A 16 -19.20 7.84 24.84
N PRO A 17 -18.95 8.18 26.13
CA PRO A 17 -19.70 7.59 27.23
C PRO A 17 -21.21 7.78 27.06
N ASP A 18 -21.98 6.70 27.13
CA ASP A 18 -23.45 6.67 26.94
C ASP A 18 -24.21 7.72 27.72
N LYS A 19 -23.70 8.08 28.93
CA LYS A 19 -24.30 9.10 29.78
C LYS A 19 -24.12 10.52 29.23
N SER A 20 -23.11 10.75 28.38
CA SER A 20 -22.79 12.06 27.83
C SER A 20 -23.67 12.41 26.62
N SER A 21 -23.96 11.43 25.75
CA SER A 21 -24.77 11.64 24.55
C SER A 21 -26.24 11.95 24.84
N LYS A 22 -26.79 11.38 25.92
CA LYS A 22 -28.20 11.64 26.35
C LYS A 22 -28.37 12.95 27.11
N LYS A 23 -27.36 13.38 27.88
CA LYS A 23 -27.42 14.64 28.66
C LYS A 23 -27.04 15.88 27.85
N PHE A 24 -26.23 15.70 26.80
CA PHE A 24 -25.70 16.80 26.01
C PHE A 24 -25.80 16.44 24.51
N PRO A 25 -26.98 16.58 23.87
CA PRO A 25 -27.14 16.24 22.45
C PRO A 25 -26.22 17.05 21.53
N ASP A 26 -25.83 18.24 21.94
CA ASP A 26 -24.90 19.09 21.17
C ASP A 26 -23.42 18.71 21.33
N LEU A 27 -23.09 17.76 22.22
CA LEU A 27 -21.72 17.38 22.51
C LEU A 27 -21.00 16.82 21.27
N ASN A 28 -21.72 16.02 20.47
CA ASN A 28 -21.18 15.43 19.22
C ASN A 28 -20.83 16.53 18.21
N THR A 29 -21.70 17.53 18.07
CA THR A 29 -21.45 18.67 17.16
C THR A 29 -20.29 19.51 17.64
N SER A 30 -20.23 19.80 18.94
CA SER A 30 -19.13 20.55 19.56
C SER A 30 -17.79 19.79 19.43
N LEU A 31 -17.78 18.48 19.72
CA LEU A 31 -16.59 17.63 19.60
C LEU A 31 -16.09 17.53 18.16
N SER A 32 -17.01 17.31 17.20
CA SER A 32 -16.66 17.28 15.79
C SER A 32 -16.03 18.59 15.32
N LYS A 33 -16.58 19.73 15.76
CA LYS A 33 -16.02 21.04 15.43
C LYS A 33 -14.64 21.25 16.03
N THR A 34 -14.44 20.92 17.30
CA THR A 34 -13.13 21.02 17.95
C THR A 34 -12.07 20.16 17.25
N ILE A 35 -12.39 18.90 16.95
CA ILE A 35 -11.49 17.99 16.23
C ILE A 35 -11.19 18.52 14.82
N GLN A 36 -12.18 19.06 14.14
CA GLN A 36 -11.98 19.66 12.81
C GLN A 36 -11.06 20.87 12.86
N GLU A 37 -11.19 21.71 13.87
CA GLU A 37 -10.31 22.87 14.10
C GLU A 37 -8.86 22.41 14.39
N GLU A 38 -8.67 21.38 15.21
CA GLU A 38 -7.36 20.81 15.48
C GLU A 38 -6.71 20.23 14.24
N ILE A 39 -7.45 19.42 13.45
CA ILE A 39 -6.94 18.86 12.19
C ILE A 39 -6.62 19.97 11.19
N ASN A 40 -7.47 20.99 11.06
CA ASN A 40 -7.22 22.15 10.22
C ASN A 40 -5.92 22.86 10.60
N SER A 41 -5.68 23.05 11.90
CA SER A 41 -4.45 23.66 12.41
C SER A 41 -3.22 22.82 12.02
N VAL A 42 -3.26 21.51 12.22
CA VAL A 42 -2.17 20.59 11.83
C VAL A 42 -1.94 20.64 10.33
N VAL A 43 -3.00 20.56 9.52
CA VAL A 43 -2.90 20.61 8.04
C VAL A 43 -2.28 21.93 7.60
N THR A 44 -2.76 23.07 8.11
CA THR A 44 -2.26 24.41 7.75
C THR A 44 -0.77 24.56 8.10
N ASN A 45 -0.34 24.01 9.23
CA ASN A 45 1.04 24.13 9.69
C ASN A 45 2.02 23.24 8.90
N HIS A 46 1.59 22.09 8.43
CA HIS A 46 2.47 21.08 7.82
C HIS A 46 2.29 20.93 6.30
N PHE A 47 1.12 21.23 5.78
CA PHE A 47 0.81 21.04 4.37
C PHE A 47 0.89 22.38 3.59
N LYS A 48 2.07 22.69 3.06
CA LYS A 48 2.37 23.98 2.40
C LYS A 48 2.23 23.96 0.87
N ARG A 49 1.56 22.99 0.27
CA ARG A 49 1.37 22.92 -1.18
C ARG A 49 0.20 23.79 -1.64
N ASN A 50 0.31 24.32 -2.86
CA ASN A 50 -0.76 25.06 -3.58
C ASN A 50 -1.89 24.13 -4.06
N THR A 51 -2.30 23.19 -3.23
CA THR A 51 -3.31 22.19 -3.53
C THR A 51 -4.60 22.55 -2.78
N LYS A 52 -5.75 22.35 -3.40
CA LYS A 52 -7.03 22.51 -2.70
C LYS A 52 -7.14 21.41 -1.64
N THR A 53 -7.19 21.79 -0.38
CA THR A 53 -7.31 20.89 0.77
C THR A 53 -8.73 20.98 1.34
N GLU A 54 -9.26 19.85 1.76
CA GLU A 54 -10.55 19.75 2.45
C GLU A 54 -10.37 18.84 3.67
N VAL A 55 -10.82 19.31 4.83
CA VAL A 55 -10.82 18.53 6.06
C VAL A 55 -12.23 18.06 6.34
N ILE A 56 -12.43 16.76 6.36
CA ILE A 56 -13.72 16.12 6.64
C ILE A 56 -13.61 15.40 7.98
N THR A 57 -14.41 15.81 8.94
CA THR A 57 -14.56 15.11 10.21
C THR A 57 -16.01 14.61 10.31
N LYS A 58 -16.17 13.31 10.51
CA LYS A 58 -17.47 12.67 10.67
C LYS A 58 -17.54 11.94 12.01
N ILE A 59 -18.62 12.16 12.75
CA ILE A 59 -18.99 11.38 13.93
C ILE A 59 -20.24 10.60 13.54
N GLU A 60 -20.12 9.29 13.44
CA GLU A 60 -21.18 8.42 12.95
C GLU A 60 -21.38 7.25 13.93
N ASN A 61 -22.60 6.73 13.98
CA ASN A 61 -22.92 5.48 14.69
C ASN A 61 -22.46 4.23 13.91
N GLU A 62 -21.84 4.46 12.75
CA GLU A 62 -21.37 3.40 11.87
C GLU A 62 -19.87 3.12 12.07
N ASP A 63 -19.43 1.98 11.53
CA ASP A 63 -18.03 1.60 11.45
C ASP A 63 -17.22 2.65 10.65
N ALA A 64 -16.22 3.23 11.28
CA ALA A 64 -15.35 4.25 10.68
C ALA A 64 -14.78 3.83 9.30
N ALA A 65 -14.55 2.53 9.07
CA ALA A 65 -14.13 2.05 7.77
C ALA A 65 -15.19 2.26 6.68
N ASN A 66 -16.48 2.12 7.01
CA ASN A 66 -17.56 2.40 6.05
C ASN A 66 -17.58 3.87 5.65
N VAL A 67 -17.44 4.77 6.61
CA VAL A 67 -17.39 6.22 6.36
C VAL A 67 -16.22 6.57 5.44
N ILE A 68 -15.05 6.00 5.68
CA ILE A 68 -13.86 6.22 4.84
C ILE A 68 -14.08 5.65 3.42
N LEU A 69 -14.65 4.45 3.31
CA LEU A 69 -14.96 3.81 2.02
C LEU A 69 -15.97 4.62 1.22
N GLU A 70 -17.01 5.16 1.86
CA GLU A 70 -18.00 6.05 1.23
C GLU A 70 -17.33 7.30 0.64
N ILE A 71 -16.43 7.93 1.40
CA ILE A 71 -15.68 9.11 0.93
C ILE A 71 -14.78 8.74 -0.24
N ILE A 72 -14.05 7.62 -0.15
CA ILE A 72 -13.19 7.14 -1.25
C ILE A 72 -14.00 6.97 -2.54
N GLU A 73 -15.21 6.43 -2.45
CA GLU A 73 -16.08 6.21 -3.61
C GLU A 73 -16.69 7.50 -4.13
N LYS A 74 -17.31 8.30 -3.25
CA LYS A 74 -18.01 9.54 -3.58
C LYS A 74 -17.08 10.57 -4.20
N GLU A 75 -15.90 10.77 -3.64
CA GLU A 75 -14.91 11.76 -4.10
C GLU A 75 -13.97 11.20 -5.18
N ASN A 76 -14.16 9.94 -5.60
CA ASN A 76 -13.34 9.26 -6.59
C ASN A 76 -11.84 9.31 -6.25
N ILE A 77 -11.49 8.99 -5.02
CA ILE A 77 -10.11 9.04 -4.54
C ILE A 77 -9.21 8.08 -5.32
N ASP A 78 -8.13 8.58 -5.87
CA ASP A 78 -7.15 7.78 -6.61
C ASP A 78 -6.25 6.98 -5.67
N ILE A 79 -5.78 7.60 -4.59
CA ILE A 79 -4.97 6.96 -3.54
C ILE A 79 -5.43 7.38 -2.15
N ALA A 80 -5.62 6.43 -1.26
CA ALA A 80 -5.87 6.69 0.15
C ALA A 80 -4.65 6.34 1.01
N LEU A 81 -4.21 7.30 1.82
CA LEU A 81 -3.12 7.15 2.78
C LEU A 81 -3.73 6.81 4.14
N ILE A 82 -3.31 5.70 4.74
CA ILE A 82 -3.88 5.16 5.98
C ILE A 82 -2.77 5.05 7.01
N GLY A 83 -2.86 5.86 8.07
CA GLY A 83 -1.94 5.76 9.21
C GLY A 83 -2.15 4.44 9.96
N GLN A 84 -1.05 3.82 10.37
CA GLN A 84 -1.05 2.62 11.21
C GLN A 84 -0.42 2.97 12.56
N LYS A 85 -1.12 2.67 13.66
CA LYS A 85 -0.56 2.81 15.01
C LYS A 85 -0.08 1.47 15.55
N TYR A 86 0.87 1.50 16.46
CA TYR A 86 1.34 0.31 17.18
C TYR A 86 0.36 -0.08 18.29
N GLY A 87 0.06 -1.35 18.42
CA GLY A 87 -0.43 -1.95 19.67
C GLY A 87 -1.94 -2.04 19.87
N GLU A 88 -2.80 -1.56 18.98
CA GLU A 88 -4.25 -1.66 19.17
C GLU A 88 -4.91 -2.69 18.24
N ASP A 89 -5.52 -3.73 18.81
CA ASP A 89 -6.24 -4.79 18.08
C ASP A 89 -7.41 -4.29 17.22
N ARG A 90 -7.93 -3.09 17.50
CA ARG A 90 -9.03 -2.47 16.74
C ARG A 90 -8.60 -2.03 15.35
N GLU A 91 -7.36 -1.60 15.15
CA GLU A 91 -6.85 -1.09 13.88
C GLU A 91 -6.72 -2.17 12.80
N GLY A 92 -6.47 -3.42 13.19
CA GLY A 92 -6.42 -4.54 12.26
C GLY A 92 -7.72 -4.73 11.47
N ARG A 93 -8.87 -4.44 12.09
CA ARG A 93 -10.19 -4.56 11.45
C ARG A 93 -10.47 -3.46 10.43
N TYR A 94 -10.23 -2.19 10.75
CA TYR A 94 -10.45 -1.08 9.81
C TYR A 94 -9.51 -1.16 8.62
N GLY A 95 -8.22 -1.32 8.88
CA GLY A 95 -7.22 -1.47 7.83
C GLY A 95 -7.50 -2.66 6.92
N HIS A 96 -7.94 -3.81 7.46
CA HIS A 96 -8.34 -4.96 6.67
C HIS A 96 -9.56 -4.66 5.79
N LYS A 97 -10.62 -4.08 6.36
CA LYS A 97 -11.83 -3.75 5.63
C LYS A 97 -11.58 -2.74 4.52
N ILE A 98 -10.81 -1.69 4.79
CA ILE A 98 -10.42 -0.72 3.77
C ILE A 98 -9.53 -1.39 2.71
N ALA A 99 -8.53 -2.19 3.13
CA ALA A 99 -7.66 -2.90 2.21
C ALA A 99 -8.41 -3.84 1.26
N THR A 100 -9.45 -4.51 1.75
CA THR A 100 -10.25 -5.45 0.94
C THR A 100 -11.33 -4.79 0.12
N SER A 101 -11.92 -3.67 0.58
CA SER A 101 -13.12 -3.09 -0.03
C SER A 101 -12.86 -1.83 -0.86
N ALA A 102 -11.84 -1.03 -0.53
CA ALA A 102 -11.54 0.18 -1.28
C ALA A 102 -11.21 -0.13 -2.74
N GLN A 103 -11.68 0.71 -3.64
CA GLN A 103 -11.35 0.62 -5.07
C GLN A 103 -10.16 1.53 -5.46
N SER A 104 -9.71 2.40 -4.58
CA SER A 104 -8.52 3.23 -4.75
C SER A 104 -7.22 2.43 -4.53
N ASP A 105 -6.11 2.94 -5.03
CA ASP A 105 -4.81 2.54 -4.55
C ASP A 105 -4.69 2.91 -3.08
N LEU A 106 -3.90 2.15 -2.31
CA LEU A 106 -3.77 2.34 -0.87
C LEU A 106 -2.31 2.47 -0.48
N MET A 107 -2.02 3.32 0.50
CA MET A 107 -0.72 3.38 1.12
C MET A 107 -0.87 3.32 2.64
N PHE A 108 -0.36 2.27 3.25
CA PHE A 108 -0.30 2.14 4.69
C PHE A 108 0.99 2.78 5.19
N ILE A 109 0.85 3.73 6.10
CA ILE A 109 1.95 4.54 6.61
C ILE A 109 2.15 4.22 8.08
N PRO A 110 3.35 3.77 8.50
CA PRO A 110 3.65 3.51 9.91
C PRO A 110 3.63 4.81 10.72
N GLU A 111 3.61 4.69 12.04
CA GLU A 111 3.56 5.83 12.98
C GLU A 111 4.80 6.73 12.87
N GLN A 112 5.95 6.15 12.55
CA GLN A 112 7.22 6.86 12.39
C GLN A 112 7.86 6.53 11.03
N PRO A 113 7.32 7.06 9.92
CA PRO A 113 7.89 6.80 8.60
C PRO A 113 9.17 7.62 8.42
N LYS A 114 10.10 7.09 7.63
CA LYS A 114 11.18 7.92 7.11
C LYS A 114 10.61 9.00 6.18
N LEU A 115 11.13 10.22 6.27
CA LEU A 115 10.65 11.36 5.49
C LEU A 115 11.23 11.41 4.06
N SER A 116 12.27 10.64 3.78
CA SER A 116 12.90 10.53 2.45
C SER A 116 12.71 9.13 1.89
N ILE A 117 12.56 9.04 0.57
CA ILE A 117 12.48 7.77 -0.15
C ILE A 117 13.77 7.65 -0.97
N ASN A 118 14.70 6.81 -0.50
CA ASN A 118 15.99 6.54 -1.16
C ASN A 118 16.04 5.11 -1.75
N ASN A 119 15.32 4.17 -1.15
CA ASN A 119 15.27 2.78 -1.58
C ASN A 119 13.82 2.31 -1.70
N ILE A 120 13.44 1.83 -2.87
CA ILE A 120 12.11 1.28 -3.15
C ILE A 120 12.22 -0.22 -3.42
N LEU A 121 11.46 -1.03 -2.69
CA LEU A 121 11.23 -2.42 -3.01
C LEU A 121 9.94 -2.58 -3.80
N CYS A 122 10.01 -3.09 -5.02
CA CYS A 122 8.84 -3.44 -5.81
C CYS A 122 8.70 -4.97 -5.91
N ALA A 123 7.65 -5.53 -5.32
CA ALA A 123 7.34 -6.94 -5.48
C ALA A 123 6.73 -7.20 -6.86
N VAL A 124 7.35 -8.09 -7.64
CA VAL A 124 6.90 -8.43 -8.99
C VAL A 124 6.64 -9.92 -9.12
N ASP A 125 5.53 -10.27 -9.78
CA ASP A 125 5.20 -11.63 -10.21
C ASP A 125 4.86 -11.71 -11.71
N PHE A 126 5.11 -10.59 -12.42
CA PHE A 126 4.80 -10.41 -13.84
C PHE A 126 3.30 -10.53 -14.17
N SER A 127 2.42 -10.29 -13.21
CA SER A 127 0.97 -10.09 -13.39
C SER A 127 0.66 -8.65 -13.81
N LYS A 128 -0.59 -8.41 -14.23
CA LYS A 128 -1.05 -7.04 -14.56
C LYS A 128 -1.00 -6.10 -13.35
N ASP A 129 -1.26 -6.61 -12.15
CA ASP A 129 -1.22 -5.81 -10.94
C ASP A 129 0.23 -5.47 -10.56
N SER A 130 1.17 -6.41 -10.73
CA SER A 130 2.59 -6.12 -10.54
C SER A 130 3.17 -5.20 -11.62
N GLU A 131 2.64 -5.21 -12.86
CA GLU A 131 2.99 -4.21 -13.88
C GLU A 131 2.61 -2.79 -13.44
N LYS A 132 1.44 -2.62 -12.82
CA LYS A 132 1.04 -1.32 -12.26
C LYS A 132 1.90 -0.91 -11.06
N ALA A 133 2.17 -1.87 -10.16
CA ALA A 133 3.06 -1.64 -9.03
C ALA A 133 4.44 -1.17 -9.50
N PHE A 134 5.00 -1.85 -10.51
CA PHE A 134 6.28 -1.47 -11.09
C PHE A 134 6.25 -0.09 -11.74
N LYS A 135 5.22 0.21 -12.53
CA LYS A 135 5.08 1.55 -13.15
C LYS A 135 5.05 2.64 -12.08
N ARG A 136 4.28 2.44 -11.01
CA ARG A 136 4.23 3.41 -9.89
C ARG A 136 5.60 3.54 -9.20
N ALA A 137 6.28 2.43 -8.96
CA ALA A 137 7.61 2.42 -8.36
C ALA A 137 8.62 3.19 -9.22
N LEU A 138 8.56 2.99 -10.53
CA LEU A 138 9.40 3.70 -11.49
C LEU A 138 9.13 5.20 -11.51
N ASP A 139 7.84 5.60 -11.48
CA ASP A 139 7.45 7.00 -11.46
C ASP A 139 7.96 7.69 -10.18
N ILE A 140 7.81 7.05 -9.02
CA ILE A 140 8.33 7.57 -7.75
C ILE A 140 9.86 7.64 -7.78
N SER A 141 10.54 6.58 -8.24
CA SER A 141 12.00 6.55 -8.37
C SER A 141 12.53 7.70 -9.24
N LYS A 142 11.87 7.99 -10.37
CA LYS A 142 12.25 9.10 -11.25
C LYS A 142 12.15 10.48 -10.57
N VAL A 143 11.12 10.68 -9.74
CA VAL A 143 10.90 11.96 -9.05
C VAL A 143 11.81 12.13 -7.84
N THR A 144 12.05 11.03 -7.09
CA THR A 144 12.83 11.09 -5.84
C THR A 144 14.31 10.82 -6.02
N GLY A 145 14.72 10.24 -7.16
CA GLY A 145 16.07 9.70 -7.36
C GLY A 145 16.31 8.38 -6.61
N ALA A 146 15.27 7.77 -6.05
CA ALA A 146 15.40 6.55 -5.25
C ALA A 146 15.85 5.35 -6.09
N LYS A 147 16.67 4.51 -5.49
CA LYS A 147 17.06 3.22 -6.07
C LYS A 147 15.85 2.28 -6.08
N LEU A 148 15.55 1.70 -7.25
CA LEU A 148 14.46 0.76 -7.41
C LEU A 148 14.99 -0.67 -7.51
N THR A 149 14.54 -1.53 -6.59
CA THR A 149 14.83 -2.97 -6.58
C THR A 149 13.55 -3.75 -6.86
N CYS A 150 13.51 -4.51 -7.95
CA CYS A 150 12.45 -5.47 -8.24
C CYS A 150 12.77 -6.81 -7.59
N TYR A 151 11.83 -7.37 -6.84
CA TYR A 151 12.02 -8.64 -6.16
C TYR A 151 10.95 -9.66 -6.53
N TYR A 152 11.39 -10.81 -6.97
CA TYR A 152 10.54 -11.92 -7.40
C TYR A 152 10.77 -13.16 -6.53
N ILE A 153 9.70 -13.76 -6.04
CA ILE A 153 9.77 -15.02 -5.29
C ILE A 153 9.29 -16.15 -6.20
N PHE A 154 10.18 -17.09 -6.46
CA PHE A 154 9.94 -18.21 -7.36
C PHE A 154 9.39 -19.42 -6.60
N ASP A 155 8.12 -19.78 -6.86
CA ASP A 155 7.55 -21.02 -6.35
C ASP A 155 7.95 -22.21 -7.23
N ILE A 156 8.70 -23.15 -6.65
CA ILE A 156 9.01 -24.40 -7.31
C ILE A 156 7.88 -25.40 -7.04
N SER A 157 7.22 -25.88 -8.10
CA SER A 157 6.23 -26.95 -7.95
C SER A 157 6.88 -28.23 -7.41
N LYS A 158 6.09 -29.04 -6.68
CA LYS A 158 6.54 -30.32 -6.09
C LYS A 158 7.18 -31.28 -7.09
N SER A 159 6.91 -31.10 -8.39
CA SER A 159 7.40 -31.93 -9.50
C SER A 159 8.89 -31.69 -9.84
N TYR A 160 9.49 -30.65 -9.31
CA TYR A 160 10.88 -30.27 -9.60
C TYR A 160 11.86 -30.59 -8.45
N PHE A 161 11.63 -31.66 -7.71
CA PHE A 161 12.64 -32.15 -6.75
C PHE A 161 13.56 -33.16 -7.42
N PRO A 162 14.90 -33.07 -7.21
CA PRO A 162 15.63 -32.35 -6.16
C PRO A 162 16.22 -31.01 -6.66
N ALA A 163 15.67 -29.88 -6.20
CA ALA A 163 16.11 -28.53 -6.54
C ALA A 163 17.43 -28.11 -5.87
N SER A 164 18.12 -29.02 -5.21
CA SER A 164 19.36 -28.77 -4.47
C SER A 164 20.64 -28.80 -5.33
N THR A 165 20.51 -29.03 -6.63
CA THR A 165 21.68 -29.06 -7.49
C THR A 165 21.99 -27.67 -8.05
N GLN A 166 23.27 -27.34 -8.13
CA GLN A 166 23.78 -26.09 -8.72
C GLN A 166 23.24 -25.87 -10.15
N ARG A 167 22.96 -26.94 -10.91
CA ARG A 167 22.35 -26.87 -12.25
C ARG A 167 20.91 -26.36 -12.19
N SER A 168 20.12 -26.75 -11.18
CA SER A 168 18.73 -26.30 -11.02
C SER A 168 18.67 -24.81 -10.67
N SER A 169 19.57 -24.31 -9.83
CA SER A 169 19.64 -22.89 -9.47
C SER A 169 20.06 -22.01 -10.65
N MET A 170 20.98 -22.47 -11.49
CA MET A 170 21.36 -21.77 -12.74
C MET A 170 20.21 -21.71 -13.75
N ALA A 171 19.45 -22.79 -13.91
CA ALA A 171 18.30 -22.82 -14.82
C ALA A 171 17.20 -21.86 -14.34
N ILE A 172 16.94 -21.80 -13.04
CA ILE A 172 15.98 -20.87 -12.42
C ILE A 172 16.42 -19.42 -12.62
N ARG A 173 17.72 -19.11 -12.39
CA ARG A 173 18.27 -17.79 -12.64
C ARG A 173 18.08 -17.36 -14.09
N LYS A 174 18.45 -18.20 -15.04
CA LYS A 174 18.29 -17.93 -16.47
C LYS A 174 16.82 -17.70 -16.85
N GLN A 175 15.90 -18.46 -16.25
CA GLN A 175 14.48 -18.28 -16.48
C GLN A 175 13.97 -16.95 -15.89
N PHE A 176 14.43 -16.58 -14.71
CA PHE A 176 14.12 -15.27 -14.12
C PHE A 176 14.62 -14.14 -15.02
N GLU A 177 15.90 -14.14 -15.37
CA GLU A 177 16.51 -13.12 -16.23
C GLU A 177 15.75 -12.95 -17.55
N LYS A 178 15.36 -14.05 -18.20
CA LYS A 178 14.55 -14.01 -19.41
C LYS A 178 13.18 -13.36 -19.20
N ARG A 179 12.49 -13.69 -18.09
CA ARG A 179 11.18 -13.11 -17.76
C ARG A 179 11.31 -11.65 -17.36
N PHE A 180 12.31 -11.32 -16.58
CA PHE A 180 12.57 -9.95 -16.13
C PHE A 180 12.93 -9.04 -17.29
N ASN A 181 13.83 -9.45 -18.17
CA ASN A 181 14.15 -8.72 -19.39
C ASN A 181 12.91 -8.49 -20.28
N LYS A 182 12.06 -9.52 -20.46
CA LYS A 182 10.79 -9.36 -21.20
C LYS A 182 9.84 -8.38 -20.49
N PHE A 183 9.85 -8.37 -19.17
CA PHE A 183 9.03 -7.47 -18.39
C PHE A 183 9.50 -6.02 -18.52
N LEU A 184 10.80 -5.76 -18.37
CA LEU A 184 11.39 -4.43 -18.49
C LEU A 184 11.20 -3.82 -19.89
N LYS A 185 11.27 -4.63 -20.94
CA LYS A 185 11.01 -4.18 -22.33
C LYS A 185 9.62 -3.57 -22.54
N LYS A 186 8.63 -3.89 -21.71
CA LYS A 186 7.30 -3.25 -21.76
C LYS A 186 7.32 -1.78 -21.33
N PHE A 187 8.40 -1.36 -20.69
CA PHE A 187 8.62 -0.01 -20.15
C PHE A 187 9.81 0.68 -20.81
N ASP A 188 10.31 0.12 -21.91
CA ASP A 188 11.51 0.60 -22.63
C ASP A 188 12.77 0.65 -21.74
N LEU A 189 12.88 -0.31 -20.81
CA LEU A 189 13.95 -0.44 -19.84
C LEU A 189 14.78 -1.71 -20.04
N THR A 190 15.98 -1.67 -19.48
CA THR A 190 16.94 -2.78 -19.42
C THR A 190 17.31 -3.12 -17.97
N THR A 191 18.09 -4.17 -17.77
CA THR A 191 18.64 -4.55 -16.46
C THR A 191 19.72 -3.60 -15.94
N TYR A 192 20.17 -2.63 -16.72
CA TYR A 192 21.06 -1.55 -16.26
C TYR A 192 20.28 -0.42 -15.57
N ASP A 193 18.98 -0.30 -15.88
CA ASP A 193 18.15 0.77 -15.37
C ASP A 193 17.47 0.42 -14.02
N VAL A 194 17.30 -0.88 -13.75
CA VAL A 194 16.57 -1.37 -12.57
C VAL A 194 17.19 -2.65 -12.04
N ASP A 195 17.46 -2.68 -10.75
CA ASP A 195 17.92 -3.88 -10.06
C ASP A 195 16.83 -4.94 -10.00
N GLY A 196 17.16 -6.15 -10.47
CA GLY A 196 16.28 -7.32 -10.36
C GLY A 196 16.92 -8.38 -9.47
N ASP A 197 16.16 -8.82 -8.47
CA ASP A 197 16.58 -9.91 -7.60
C ASP A 197 15.47 -10.94 -7.45
N PHE A 198 15.84 -12.16 -7.10
CA PHE A 198 14.87 -13.23 -6.92
C PHE A 198 15.30 -14.20 -5.82
N GLU A 199 14.29 -14.82 -5.23
CA GLU A 199 14.51 -15.89 -4.26
C GLU A 199 13.62 -17.09 -4.57
N ILE A 200 14.13 -18.28 -4.28
CA ILE A 200 13.36 -19.53 -4.40
C ILE A 200 12.55 -19.70 -3.12
N ASN A 201 11.26 -19.94 -3.27
CA ASN A 201 10.41 -20.25 -2.12
C ASN A 201 10.71 -21.65 -1.59
N ASP A 202 11.19 -21.72 -0.35
CA ASP A 202 11.55 -22.95 0.34
C ASP A 202 10.35 -23.68 0.99
N LYS A 203 9.15 -23.13 0.89
CA LYS A 203 7.89 -23.60 1.51
C LYS A 203 7.83 -23.51 3.04
N PHE A 204 8.93 -23.22 3.70
CA PHE A 204 8.98 -23.05 5.16
C PHE A 204 8.73 -21.61 5.56
N THR A 205 9.03 -20.68 4.67
CA THR A 205 8.88 -19.25 4.89
C THR A 205 7.84 -18.68 3.96
N SER A 206 6.88 -17.91 4.50
CA SER A 206 5.86 -17.28 3.66
C SER A 206 6.47 -16.24 2.72
N GLN A 207 5.89 -16.06 1.53
CA GLN A 207 6.34 -15.04 0.57
C GLN A 207 6.32 -13.64 1.19
N ALA A 208 5.34 -13.34 2.06
CA ALA A 208 5.27 -12.06 2.77
C ALA A 208 6.48 -11.86 3.70
N LYS A 209 6.91 -12.92 4.41
CA LYS A 209 8.10 -12.86 5.28
C LYS A 209 9.37 -12.63 4.46
N LYS A 210 9.53 -13.30 3.32
CA LYS A 210 10.68 -13.09 2.42
C LYS A 210 10.70 -11.66 1.87
N LEU A 211 9.55 -11.11 1.49
CA LEU A 211 9.43 -9.70 1.07
C LEU A 211 9.83 -8.74 2.19
N TYR A 212 9.37 -9.00 3.40
CA TYR A 212 9.72 -8.22 4.58
C TYR A 212 11.21 -8.26 4.89
N GLU A 213 11.81 -9.44 4.89
CA GLU A 213 13.25 -9.64 5.10
C GLU A 213 14.07 -8.93 4.01
N LYS A 214 13.64 -9.04 2.75
CA LYS A 214 14.29 -8.34 1.64
C LYS A 214 14.19 -6.83 1.78
N ALA A 215 13.02 -6.29 2.17
CA ALA A 215 12.85 -4.87 2.42
C ALA A 215 13.83 -4.35 3.49
N LYS A 216 14.04 -5.13 4.56
CA LYS A 216 15.04 -4.81 5.60
C LYS A 216 16.47 -4.86 5.09
N ILE A 217 16.82 -5.89 4.32
CA ILE A 217 18.20 -6.07 3.79
C ILE A 217 18.60 -4.87 2.91
N ILE A 218 17.68 -4.35 2.10
CA ILE A 218 17.97 -3.19 1.23
C ILE A 218 17.71 -1.85 1.89
N ASP A 219 17.34 -1.83 3.17
CA ASP A 219 16.90 -0.64 3.92
C ASP A 219 15.81 0.15 3.16
N ALA A 220 14.77 -0.56 2.70
CA ALA A 220 13.70 0.03 1.92
C ALA A 220 12.95 1.10 2.72
N ASP A 221 12.69 2.23 2.09
CA ASP A 221 11.88 3.33 2.63
C ASP A 221 10.43 3.25 2.15
N LEU A 222 10.19 2.45 1.11
CA LEU A 222 8.86 2.19 0.54
C LEU A 222 8.83 0.81 -0.08
N ALA A 223 7.80 0.03 0.25
CA ALA A 223 7.48 -1.22 -0.43
C ALA A 223 6.23 -1.04 -1.30
N ILE A 224 6.29 -1.46 -2.57
CA ILE A 224 5.18 -1.36 -3.52
C ILE A 224 4.82 -2.75 -4.02
N ILE A 225 3.54 -3.11 -3.92
CA ILE A 225 3.03 -4.44 -4.28
C ILE A 225 1.70 -4.33 -5.03
N GLY A 226 1.46 -5.23 -5.96
CA GLY A 226 0.14 -5.40 -6.58
C GLY A 226 -0.87 -5.98 -5.57
N ALA A 227 -2.12 -5.54 -5.63
CA ALA A 227 -3.17 -6.05 -4.75
C ALA A 227 -3.40 -7.56 -4.93
N LYS A 228 -3.22 -8.07 -6.15
CA LYS A 228 -3.37 -9.49 -6.49
C LYS A 228 -2.15 -10.00 -7.24
N GLY A 229 -1.73 -11.22 -6.92
CA GLY A 229 -0.76 -11.96 -7.71
C GLY A 229 -1.40 -12.93 -8.69
N LYS A 230 -0.58 -13.62 -9.49
CA LYS A 230 -1.03 -14.61 -10.49
C LYS A 230 -1.90 -15.73 -9.94
N THR A 231 -1.69 -16.11 -8.68
CA THR A 231 -2.37 -17.23 -8.04
C THR A 231 -3.58 -16.80 -7.20
N SER A 232 -3.87 -15.50 -7.14
CA SER A 232 -4.99 -15.00 -6.35
C SER A 232 -6.34 -15.36 -7.00
N ALA A 233 -7.30 -15.77 -6.16
CA ALA A 233 -8.65 -16.03 -6.61
C ALA A 233 -9.30 -14.78 -7.22
N VAL A 234 -10.07 -14.96 -8.28
CA VAL A 234 -10.72 -13.84 -9.00
C VAL A 234 -11.66 -13.03 -8.09
N THR A 235 -12.25 -13.70 -7.11
CA THR A 235 -13.22 -13.12 -6.16
C THR A 235 -12.57 -12.31 -5.02
N SER A 236 -11.29 -12.54 -4.72
CA SER A 236 -10.61 -11.79 -3.66
C SER A 236 -10.12 -10.44 -4.17
N LEU A 237 -10.41 -9.36 -3.46
CA LEU A 237 -9.91 -8.01 -3.77
C LEU A 237 -8.47 -7.78 -3.29
N LEU A 238 -7.96 -8.64 -2.41
CA LEU A 238 -6.61 -8.57 -1.87
C LEU A 238 -5.99 -9.98 -1.86
N GLY A 239 -4.72 -10.11 -2.29
CA GLY A 239 -3.98 -11.36 -2.26
C GLY A 239 -3.43 -11.67 -0.86
N ASN A 240 -3.26 -12.96 -0.55
CA ASN A 240 -2.75 -13.42 0.74
C ASN A 240 -1.37 -12.82 1.11
N VAL A 241 -0.48 -12.70 0.14
CA VAL A 241 0.86 -12.12 0.36
C VAL A 241 0.75 -10.66 0.78
N THR A 242 -0.08 -9.88 0.07
CA THR A 242 -0.30 -8.46 0.32
C THR A 242 -0.93 -8.25 1.70
N GLU A 243 -1.93 -9.05 2.07
CA GLU A 243 -2.57 -8.98 3.37
C GLU A 243 -1.62 -9.35 4.51
N THR A 244 -0.82 -10.41 4.33
CA THR A 244 0.15 -10.84 5.34
C THR A 244 1.25 -9.79 5.51
N LEU A 245 1.78 -9.24 4.41
CA LEU A 245 2.82 -8.21 4.46
C LEU A 245 2.32 -6.95 5.19
N ARG A 246 1.11 -6.50 4.90
CA ARG A 246 0.48 -5.37 5.60
C ARG A 246 0.39 -5.57 7.12
N LYS A 247 0.11 -6.79 7.57
CA LYS A 247 0.04 -7.13 9.01
C LYS A 247 1.41 -7.21 9.67
N MET A 248 2.41 -7.68 8.94
CA MET A 248 3.76 -7.92 9.48
C MET A 248 4.60 -6.65 9.52
N GLU A 249 4.51 -5.81 8.48
CA GLU A 249 5.33 -4.64 8.35
C GLU A 249 4.71 -3.44 9.06
N LYS A 250 5.46 -2.87 9.99
CA LYS A 250 5.05 -1.72 10.79
C LYS A 250 6.10 -0.60 10.83
N SER A 251 7.17 -0.71 10.05
CA SER A 251 8.25 0.29 10.00
C SER A 251 8.44 0.91 8.62
N ILE A 252 7.97 0.24 7.56
CA ILE A 252 8.13 0.68 6.17
C ILE A 252 6.74 0.96 5.58
N PRO A 253 6.51 2.10 4.94
CA PRO A 253 5.27 2.34 4.20
C PRO A 253 5.04 1.28 3.12
N ILE A 254 3.80 0.78 3.01
CA ILE A 254 3.43 -0.21 2.01
C ILE A 254 2.37 0.37 1.08
N MET A 255 2.71 0.49 -0.20
CA MET A 255 1.77 0.90 -1.23
C MET A 255 1.19 -0.33 -1.93
N ILE A 256 -0.13 -0.41 -2.00
CA ILE A 256 -0.89 -1.49 -2.63
C ILE A 256 -1.57 -0.95 -3.88
N MET A 257 -1.15 -1.44 -5.03
CA MET A 257 -1.68 -1.04 -6.32
C MET A 257 -2.85 -1.93 -6.71
N LYS A 258 -4.03 -1.34 -6.84
CA LYS A 258 -5.28 -2.04 -7.24
C LYS A 258 -5.57 -1.90 -8.72
N ASN A 259 -6.21 -2.92 -9.29
CA ASN A 259 -6.60 -2.89 -10.69
C ASN A 259 -7.93 -2.15 -10.88
N ASN A 260 -7.92 -0.84 -10.65
CA ASN A 260 -9.09 -0.02 -10.91
C ASN A 260 -9.25 0.20 -12.41
N LYS A 261 -10.46 -0.02 -12.93
CA LYS A 261 -10.82 0.31 -14.31
C LYS A 261 -10.86 1.83 -14.57
N ARG A 262 -10.64 2.65 -13.55
CA ARG A 262 -10.62 4.12 -13.65
C ARG A 262 -9.26 4.56 -14.15
N LYS A 263 -9.20 5.00 -15.40
CA LYS A 263 -8.03 5.64 -15.99
C LYS A 263 -7.98 7.09 -15.53
N LYS A 264 -6.97 7.48 -14.74
CA LYS A 264 -6.46 8.86 -14.77
C LYS A 264 -4.94 8.81 -14.90
N ASN A 265 -4.41 9.59 -15.85
CA ASN A 265 -2.99 9.82 -15.98
C ASN A 265 -2.52 10.64 -14.78
N TRP A 266 -1.67 10.07 -13.94
CA TRP A 266 -1.13 10.70 -12.74
C TRP A 266 0.04 11.64 -13.00
N LEU A 267 0.57 11.64 -14.21
CA LEU A 267 1.78 12.37 -14.58
C LEU A 267 1.49 13.40 -15.63
N SER A 268 0.84 14.47 -15.21
CA SER A 268 0.99 15.80 -15.79
C SER A 268 1.39 16.76 -14.66
N LEU A 269 2.57 16.51 -14.11
CA LEU A 269 3.29 17.48 -13.28
C LEU A 269 4.49 17.97 -14.06
#